data_ae5b15214afc3cc7933f8ee37862b6d3
#
_entry.id   ae5b15214afc3cc7933f8ee37862b6d3
#
_cell.length_a   1.000
_cell.length_b   1.000
_cell.length_c   1.000
_cell.angle_alpha   90.00
_cell.angle_beta   90.00
_cell.angle_gamma   90.00
#
_symmetry.space_group_name_H-M   'P 1'
#
loop_
_entity.id
_entity.type
_entity.pdbx_description
1 polymer ?
#
loop_
_entity_poly.entity_id
_entity_poly.type
_entity_poly.pdbx_seq_one_letter_code
_entity_poly.pdbx_strand_id
1 'polypeptide(L)'
;SDLANLQAILTEKVSKKHLMGAYHGGWSLGGFAGAGVLLVFLKILSLPVNESIWGLLIVLFIAMVVVSQFMLTFGSDPNAKVTKKSKSPLSFHPIAIIFGLLSFVSYLVEGAVGDWSALYLFEDKGIVIEEAVMGVMLFNGTMCIGRLLGNTIGKHLTSKQVVVGGYLLGAIAMGLIVFLPGYGSMYTYLLLGISLAMVVPNLFSAMGEQNVIPMTQAVATSTMLGYMGILMGPALIGFIAHGTSLTVAFIV
;
A
#
# COMPACT_ATOMS: atom_id res chain seq x y z
N SER A 1 -3.21 0.33 -11.53
CA SER A 1 -3.73 0.10 -10.16
C SER A 1 -5.24 0.37 -10.04
N ASP A 2 -5.79 1.42 -10.66
CA ASP A 2 -7.23 1.73 -10.59
C ASP A 2 -8.11 0.57 -11.02
N LEU A 3 -7.77 -0.09 -12.13
CA LEU A 3 -8.50 -1.26 -12.60
C LEU A 3 -8.48 -2.42 -11.59
N ALA A 4 -7.35 -2.66 -10.92
CA ALA A 4 -7.25 -3.70 -9.90
C ALA A 4 -8.11 -3.37 -8.68
N ASN A 5 -8.08 -2.12 -8.21
CA ASN A 5 -8.93 -1.66 -7.10
C ASN A 5 -10.40 -1.72 -7.45
N LEU A 6 -10.79 -1.33 -8.68
CA LEU A 6 -12.16 -1.45 -9.14
C LEU A 6 -12.61 -2.91 -9.23
N GLN A 7 -11.76 -3.81 -9.73
CA GLN A 7 -12.03 -5.26 -9.75
C GLN A 7 -12.19 -5.82 -8.33
N ALA A 8 -11.35 -5.41 -7.39
CA ALA A 8 -11.48 -5.82 -5.99
C ALA A 8 -12.82 -5.40 -5.39
N ILE A 9 -13.23 -4.13 -5.59
CA ILE A 9 -14.53 -3.62 -5.14
C ILE A 9 -15.69 -4.41 -5.77
N LEU A 10 -15.64 -4.67 -7.09
CA LEU A 10 -16.68 -5.45 -7.77
C LEU A 10 -16.75 -6.88 -7.21
N THR A 11 -15.60 -7.50 -6.98
CA THR A 11 -15.53 -8.84 -6.40
C THR A 11 -16.09 -8.88 -4.97
N GLU A 12 -15.81 -7.87 -4.14
CA GLU A 12 -16.41 -7.74 -2.80
C GLU A 12 -17.94 -7.65 -2.87
N LYS A 13 -18.46 -6.80 -3.77
CA LYS A 13 -19.92 -6.64 -3.97
C LYS A 13 -20.60 -7.94 -4.40
N VAL A 14 -19.99 -8.68 -5.32
CA VAL A 14 -20.55 -9.95 -5.82
C VAL A 14 -20.43 -11.05 -4.80
N SER A 15 -19.27 -11.19 -4.16
CA SER A 15 -18.97 -12.28 -3.21
C SER A 15 -19.50 -12.05 -1.80
N LYS A 16 -19.82 -10.79 -1.45
CA LYS A 16 -20.18 -10.36 -0.07
C LYS A 16 -19.10 -10.71 0.97
N LYS A 17 -17.83 -10.68 0.55
CA LYS A 17 -16.66 -10.96 1.40
C LYS A 17 -15.70 -9.78 1.37
N HIS A 18 -15.01 -9.53 2.49
CA HIS A 18 -13.96 -8.51 2.57
C HIS A 18 -12.67 -9.03 1.94
N LEU A 19 -12.45 -8.76 0.67
CA LEU A 19 -11.34 -9.29 -0.13
C LEU A 19 -10.28 -8.25 -0.47
N MET A 20 -10.55 -6.96 -0.24
CA MET A 20 -9.63 -5.87 -0.60
C MET A 20 -8.25 -6.06 0.02
N GLY A 21 -8.18 -6.53 1.28
CA GLY A 21 -6.91 -6.87 1.94
C GLY A 21 -6.13 -7.95 1.19
N ALA A 22 -6.80 -9.00 0.71
CA ALA A 22 -6.18 -10.07 -0.06
C ALA A 22 -5.64 -9.57 -1.42
N TYR A 23 -6.36 -8.67 -2.09
CA TYR A 23 -5.87 -8.02 -3.32
C TYR A 23 -4.60 -7.21 -3.08
N HIS A 24 -4.57 -6.39 -2.02
CA HIS A 24 -3.37 -5.64 -1.64
C HIS A 24 -2.25 -6.54 -1.10
N GLY A 25 -2.58 -7.63 -0.40
CA GLY A 25 -1.62 -8.67 0.00
C GLY A 25 -1.02 -9.38 -1.22
N GLY A 26 -1.84 -9.67 -2.24
CA GLY A 26 -1.41 -10.20 -3.54
C GLY A 26 -0.37 -9.32 -4.24
N TRP A 27 -0.47 -7.99 -4.11
CA TRP A 27 0.55 -7.06 -4.60
C TRP A 27 1.91 -7.32 -3.94
N SER A 28 1.96 -7.43 -2.62
CA SER A 28 3.19 -7.73 -1.88
C SER A 28 3.75 -9.10 -2.25
N LEU A 29 2.90 -10.14 -2.33
CA LEU A 29 3.30 -11.48 -2.79
C LEU A 29 3.81 -11.46 -4.22
N GLY A 30 3.21 -10.66 -5.10
CA GLY A 30 3.69 -10.46 -6.48
C GLY A 30 5.10 -9.89 -6.53
N GLY A 31 5.42 -8.92 -5.67
CA GLY A 31 6.76 -8.37 -5.53
C GLY A 31 7.79 -9.43 -5.11
N PHE A 32 7.46 -10.24 -4.10
CA PHE A 32 8.32 -11.36 -3.66
C PHE A 32 8.49 -12.43 -4.75
N ALA A 33 7.40 -12.81 -5.42
CA ALA A 33 7.44 -13.79 -6.50
C ALA A 33 8.30 -13.30 -7.68
N GLY A 34 8.14 -12.04 -8.08
CA GLY A 34 8.93 -11.42 -9.14
C GLY A 34 10.43 -11.38 -8.82
N ALA A 35 10.77 -10.97 -7.58
CA ALA A 35 12.15 -11.03 -7.10
C ALA A 35 12.69 -12.46 -7.09
N GLY A 36 11.89 -13.43 -6.65
CA GLY A 36 12.24 -14.85 -6.67
C GLY A 36 12.53 -15.38 -8.07
N VAL A 37 11.68 -15.06 -9.04
CA VAL A 37 11.89 -15.44 -10.47
C VAL A 37 13.18 -14.82 -10.99
N LEU A 38 13.44 -13.55 -10.70
CA LEU A 38 14.67 -12.89 -11.11
C LEU A 38 15.92 -13.55 -10.49
N LEU A 39 15.87 -13.94 -9.21
CA LEU A 39 16.95 -14.67 -8.56
C LEU A 39 17.19 -16.05 -9.19
N VAL A 40 16.14 -16.76 -9.58
CA VAL A 40 16.26 -18.03 -10.31
C VAL A 40 17.01 -17.81 -11.64
N PHE A 41 16.63 -16.79 -12.41
CA PHE A 41 17.31 -16.50 -13.68
C PHE A 41 18.78 -16.14 -13.50
N LEU A 42 19.08 -15.27 -12.52
CA LEU A 42 20.45 -14.80 -12.27
C LEU A 42 21.34 -15.86 -11.62
N LYS A 43 20.84 -16.58 -10.61
CA LYS A 43 21.66 -17.46 -9.76
C LYS A 43 21.62 -18.92 -10.16
N ILE A 44 20.44 -19.44 -10.55
CA ILE A 44 20.27 -20.86 -10.88
C ILE A 44 20.53 -21.10 -12.36
N LEU A 45 19.96 -20.27 -13.24
CA LEU A 45 20.15 -20.38 -14.69
C LEU A 45 21.38 -19.62 -15.18
N SER A 46 22.06 -18.84 -14.31
CA SER A 46 23.26 -18.05 -14.62
C SER A 46 23.10 -17.16 -15.87
N LEU A 47 21.89 -16.65 -16.09
CA LEU A 47 21.62 -15.77 -17.22
C LEU A 47 22.20 -14.37 -16.98
N PRO A 48 22.66 -13.67 -18.02
CA PRO A 48 23.00 -12.25 -17.93
C PRO A 48 21.83 -11.40 -17.44
N VAL A 49 22.13 -10.27 -16.81
CA VAL A 49 21.10 -9.39 -16.20
C VAL A 49 20.04 -8.94 -17.20
N ASN A 50 20.44 -8.53 -18.40
CA ASN A 50 19.54 -8.13 -19.46
C ASN A 50 18.60 -9.27 -19.92
N GLU A 51 19.10 -10.48 -20.09
CA GLU A 51 18.29 -11.65 -20.45
C GLU A 51 17.33 -12.03 -19.32
N SER A 52 17.77 -11.95 -18.07
CA SER A 52 16.95 -12.19 -16.88
C SER A 52 15.79 -11.18 -16.80
N ILE A 53 16.03 -9.90 -17.11
CA ILE A 53 14.98 -8.87 -17.15
C ILE A 53 13.97 -9.17 -18.26
N TRP A 54 14.42 -9.51 -19.48
CA TRP A 54 13.52 -9.88 -20.56
C TRP A 54 12.70 -11.14 -20.24
N GLY A 55 13.33 -12.15 -19.64
CA GLY A 55 12.64 -13.35 -19.17
C GLY A 55 11.55 -13.02 -18.15
N LEU A 56 11.84 -12.17 -17.17
CA LEU A 56 10.85 -11.70 -16.18
C LEU A 56 9.69 -10.95 -16.84
N LEU A 57 9.98 -10.05 -17.80
CA LEU A 57 8.94 -9.32 -18.53
C LEU A 57 8.01 -10.26 -19.30
N ILE A 58 8.55 -11.31 -19.93
CA ILE A 58 7.75 -12.33 -20.64
C ILE A 58 6.85 -13.07 -19.64
N VAL A 59 7.38 -13.51 -18.49
CA VAL A 59 6.60 -14.19 -17.44
C VAL A 59 5.45 -13.28 -16.95
N LEU A 60 5.74 -12.01 -16.68
CA LEU A 60 4.74 -11.04 -16.25
C LEU A 60 3.68 -10.79 -17.33
N PHE A 61 4.08 -10.71 -18.60
CA PHE A 61 3.14 -10.54 -19.71
C PHE A 61 2.19 -11.73 -19.85
N ILE A 62 2.73 -12.96 -19.77
CA ILE A 62 1.91 -14.18 -19.82
C ILE A 62 0.93 -14.21 -18.62
N ALA A 63 1.42 -13.92 -17.42
CA ALA A 63 0.58 -13.86 -16.22
C ALA A 63 -0.54 -12.82 -16.38
N MET A 64 -0.25 -11.64 -16.92
CA MET A 64 -1.24 -10.59 -17.18
C MET A 64 -2.30 -11.06 -18.19
N VAL A 65 -1.90 -11.71 -19.30
CA VAL A 65 -2.84 -12.25 -20.30
C VAL A 65 -3.74 -13.31 -19.67
N VAL A 66 -3.18 -14.23 -18.90
CA VAL A 66 -3.96 -15.28 -18.21
C VAL A 66 -4.95 -14.65 -17.23
N VAL A 67 -4.49 -13.75 -16.35
CA VAL A 67 -5.34 -13.11 -15.33
C VAL A 67 -6.44 -12.25 -15.96
N SER A 68 -6.16 -11.58 -17.09
CA SER A 68 -7.15 -10.72 -17.76
C SER A 68 -8.42 -11.46 -18.17
N GLN A 69 -8.34 -12.77 -18.41
CA GLN A 69 -9.49 -13.61 -18.78
C GLN A 69 -10.46 -13.85 -17.62
N PHE A 70 -9.99 -13.67 -16.39
CA PHE A 70 -10.79 -13.84 -15.17
C PHE A 70 -11.32 -12.52 -14.59
N MET A 71 -11.04 -11.39 -15.24
CA MET A 71 -11.52 -10.08 -14.76
C MET A 71 -13.02 -9.92 -14.99
N LEU A 72 -13.72 -9.44 -13.95
CA LEU A 72 -15.14 -9.12 -14.04
C LEU A 72 -15.34 -7.89 -14.94
N THR A 73 -16.37 -7.94 -15.78
CA THR A 73 -16.79 -6.77 -16.57
C THR A 73 -17.59 -5.80 -15.69
N PHE A 74 -17.58 -4.51 -16.02
CA PHE A 74 -18.33 -3.49 -15.28
C PHE A 74 -19.85 -3.75 -15.26
N GLY A 75 -20.40 -4.51 -16.23
CA GLY A 75 -21.79 -4.93 -16.28
C GLY A 75 -22.14 -6.08 -15.33
N SER A 76 -21.16 -6.64 -14.61
CA SER A 76 -21.38 -7.73 -13.66
C SER A 76 -21.92 -7.29 -12.30
N ASP A 77 -22.04 -5.98 -12.03
CA ASP A 77 -22.68 -5.48 -10.80
C ASP A 77 -24.21 -5.52 -10.98
N PRO A 78 -24.95 -6.40 -10.26
CA PRO A 78 -26.41 -6.50 -10.37
C PRO A 78 -27.15 -5.21 -9.98
N ASN A 79 -26.49 -4.31 -9.26
CA ASN A 79 -27.04 -3.04 -8.76
C ASN A 79 -26.45 -1.82 -9.48
N ALA A 80 -25.69 -2.02 -10.54
CA ALA A 80 -25.12 -0.91 -11.31
C ALA A 80 -26.25 -0.06 -11.90
N LYS A 81 -26.62 1.02 -11.22
CA LYS A 81 -27.38 2.10 -11.86
C LYS A 81 -26.50 2.63 -12.98
N VAL A 82 -27.03 2.64 -14.21
CA VAL A 82 -26.40 3.27 -15.37
C VAL A 82 -26.28 4.77 -15.05
N THR A 83 -25.21 5.14 -14.37
CA THR A 83 -24.91 6.53 -14.12
C THR A 83 -24.45 7.16 -15.43
N LYS A 84 -25.06 8.27 -15.81
CA LYS A 84 -24.65 9.09 -16.97
C LYS A 84 -23.11 9.21 -16.93
N LYS A 85 -22.45 8.95 -18.06
CA LYS A 85 -20.99 9.10 -18.18
C LYS A 85 -20.60 10.48 -17.63
N SER A 86 -19.89 10.51 -16.51
CA SER A 86 -19.33 11.75 -15.99
C SER A 86 -18.33 12.30 -17.00
N LYS A 87 -18.38 13.60 -17.24
CA LYS A 87 -17.45 14.29 -18.15
C LYS A 87 -16.02 14.35 -17.62
N SER A 88 -15.82 14.17 -16.30
CA SER A 88 -14.49 14.17 -15.66
C SER A 88 -14.20 12.82 -15.00
N PRO A 89 -13.00 12.24 -15.16
CA PRO A 89 -12.59 11.05 -14.44
C PRO A 89 -12.36 11.32 -12.94
N LEU A 90 -12.12 12.56 -12.55
CA LEU A 90 -11.84 12.99 -11.19
C LEU A 90 -13.04 13.68 -10.57
N SER A 91 -13.15 13.60 -9.25
CA SER A 91 -14.17 14.32 -8.48
C SER A 91 -13.49 15.23 -7.44
N PHE A 92 -13.87 16.51 -7.45
CA PHE A 92 -13.51 17.47 -6.40
C PHE A 92 -14.52 17.50 -5.25
N HIS A 93 -15.42 16.52 -5.18
CA HIS A 93 -16.34 16.40 -4.06
C HIS A 93 -15.58 16.14 -2.75
N PRO A 94 -15.95 16.77 -1.62
CA PRO A 94 -15.22 16.64 -0.34
C PRO A 94 -14.94 15.19 0.07
N ILE A 95 -15.88 14.28 -0.17
CA ILE A 95 -15.72 12.86 0.18
C ILE A 95 -14.57 12.21 -0.62
N ALA A 96 -14.41 12.52 -1.91
CA ALA A 96 -13.32 12.01 -2.73
C ALA A 96 -11.97 12.56 -2.27
N ILE A 97 -11.95 13.84 -1.91
CA ILE A 97 -10.73 14.50 -1.38
C ILE A 97 -10.34 13.91 -0.04
N ILE A 98 -11.30 13.66 0.88
CA ILE A 98 -11.03 13.03 2.17
C ILE A 98 -10.43 11.63 1.97
N PHE A 99 -11.03 10.77 1.15
CA PHE A 99 -10.45 9.46 0.83
C PHE A 99 -9.06 9.58 0.22
N GLY A 100 -8.88 10.56 -0.67
CA GLY A 100 -7.59 10.83 -1.30
C GLY A 100 -6.52 11.28 -0.32
N LEU A 101 -6.84 12.19 0.59
CA LEU A 101 -5.91 12.67 1.62
C LEU A 101 -5.55 11.56 2.63
N LEU A 102 -6.52 10.74 3.03
CA LEU A 102 -6.24 9.59 3.86
C LEU A 102 -5.31 8.60 3.13
N SER A 103 -5.58 8.29 1.86
CA SER A 103 -4.67 7.44 1.07
C SER A 103 -3.29 8.07 0.90
N PHE A 104 -3.22 9.40 0.71
CA PHE A 104 -1.97 10.16 0.62
C PHE A 104 -1.10 9.96 1.87
N VAL A 105 -1.66 10.11 3.07
CA VAL A 105 -0.92 9.92 4.32
C VAL A 105 -0.38 8.50 4.44
N SER A 106 -1.20 7.47 4.15
CA SER A 106 -0.74 6.08 4.19
C SER A 106 0.44 5.83 3.24
N TYR A 107 0.30 6.25 1.99
CA TYR A 107 1.34 6.04 0.98
C TYR A 107 2.57 6.92 1.19
N LEU A 108 2.41 8.09 1.80
CA LEU A 108 3.54 8.93 2.22
C LEU A 108 4.40 8.19 3.26
N VAL A 109 3.75 7.60 4.28
CA VAL A 109 4.47 6.81 5.30
C VAL A 109 5.11 5.56 4.67
N GLU A 110 4.39 4.83 3.80
CA GLU A 110 4.96 3.66 3.11
C GLU A 110 6.22 4.04 2.30
N GLY A 111 6.18 5.15 1.55
CA GLY A 111 7.32 5.65 0.78
C GLY A 111 8.48 6.11 1.66
N ALA A 112 8.18 6.90 2.69
CA ALA A 112 9.18 7.39 3.64
C ALA A 112 9.90 6.23 4.36
N VAL A 113 9.14 5.22 4.82
CA VAL A 113 9.73 4.03 5.46
C VAL A 113 10.58 3.24 4.46
N GLY A 114 10.10 3.04 3.23
CA GLY A 114 10.84 2.30 2.21
C GLY A 114 12.20 2.88 1.91
N ASP A 115 12.31 4.20 1.79
CA ASP A 115 13.51 4.88 1.32
C ASP A 115 14.44 5.35 2.46
N TRP A 116 13.89 5.70 3.63
CA TRP A 116 14.65 6.39 4.66
C TRP A 116 14.83 5.60 5.96
N SER A 117 14.03 4.54 6.23
CA SER A 117 14.09 3.87 7.53
C SER A 117 15.43 3.19 7.80
N ALA A 118 16.07 2.57 6.81
CA ALA A 118 17.38 1.94 6.99
C ALA A 118 18.46 2.99 7.32
N LEU A 119 18.46 4.12 6.60
CA LEU A 119 19.39 5.22 6.86
C LEU A 119 19.14 5.83 8.25
N TYR A 120 17.88 6.05 8.62
CA TYR A 120 17.52 6.56 9.94
C TYR A 120 17.97 5.64 11.08
N LEU A 121 17.78 4.32 10.93
CA LEU A 121 18.23 3.34 11.92
C LEU A 121 19.76 3.29 12.00
N PHE A 122 20.46 3.48 10.90
CA PHE A 122 21.92 3.51 10.88
C PHE A 122 22.48 4.80 11.49
N GLU A 123 22.06 5.98 11.01
CA GLU A 123 22.64 7.27 11.39
C GLU A 123 22.17 7.75 12.76
N ASP A 124 20.85 7.69 13.02
CA ASP A 124 20.26 8.30 14.23
C ASP A 124 20.07 7.29 15.37
N LYS A 125 20.01 5.98 15.08
CA LYS A 125 19.79 4.93 16.09
C LYS A 125 21.03 4.06 16.36
N GLY A 126 22.11 4.22 15.60
CA GLY A 126 23.38 3.54 15.81
C GLY A 126 23.35 2.04 15.52
N ILE A 127 22.41 1.59 14.67
CA ILE A 127 22.33 0.19 14.23
C ILE A 127 23.26 0.02 13.03
N VAL A 128 24.04 -1.09 13.00
CA VAL A 128 24.91 -1.37 11.84
C VAL A 128 24.08 -1.51 10.57
N ILE A 129 24.63 -1.04 9.44
CA ILE A 129 23.86 -0.88 8.18
C ILE A 129 23.24 -2.20 7.68
N GLU A 130 23.95 -3.32 7.89
CA GLU A 130 23.49 -4.65 7.49
C GLU A 130 22.22 -5.08 8.23
N GLU A 131 22.04 -4.61 9.47
CA GLU A 131 20.86 -4.90 10.29
C GLU A 131 19.79 -3.80 10.17
N ALA A 132 20.17 -2.57 9.89
CA ALA A 132 19.25 -1.45 9.75
C ALA A 132 18.18 -1.69 8.65
N VAL A 133 18.53 -2.43 7.59
CA VAL A 133 17.61 -2.87 6.53
C VAL A 133 16.47 -3.73 7.07
N MET A 134 16.66 -4.39 8.23
CA MET A 134 15.61 -5.19 8.85
C MET A 134 14.38 -4.34 9.22
N GLY A 135 14.53 -3.04 9.49
CA GLY A 135 13.39 -2.15 9.74
C GLY A 135 12.36 -2.17 8.60
N VAL A 136 12.83 -2.01 7.36
CA VAL A 136 11.99 -2.11 6.16
C VAL A 136 11.37 -3.50 6.01
N MET A 137 12.16 -4.56 6.26
CA MET A 137 11.70 -5.94 6.15
C MET A 137 10.59 -6.24 7.18
N LEU A 138 10.75 -5.80 8.42
CA LEU A 138 9.77 -5.98 9.49
C LEU A 138 8.46 -5.24 9.16
N PHE A 139 8.55 -4.00 8.69
CA PHE A 139 7.41 -3.21 8.23
C PHE A 139 6.65 -3.92 7.10
N ASN A 140 7.33 -4.25 6.00
CA ASN A 140 6.71 -4.89 4.84
C ASN A 140 6.17 -6.29 5.17
N GLY A 141 6.89 -7.06 5.99
CA GLY A 141 6.48 -8.40 6.41
C GLY A 141 5.17 -8.38 7.20
N THR A 142 5.08 -7.52 8.22
CA THR A 142 3.85 -7.40 9.02
C THR A 142 2.70 -6.76 8.25
N MET A 143 3.00 -5.82 7.34
CA MET A 143 2.00 -5.27 6.45
C MET A 143 1.42 -6.35 5.52
N CYS A 144 2.24 -7.21 4.95
CA CYS A 144 1.79 -8.33 4.14
C CYS A 144 0.88 -9.27 4.94
N ILE A 145 1.32 -9.68 6.13
CA ILE A 145 0.53 -10.55 7.03
C ILE A 145 -0.81 -9.90 7.38
N GLY A 146 -0.81 -8.64 7.77
CA GLY A 146 -2.03 -7.90 8.11
C GLY A 146 -3.01 -7.80 6.94
N ARG A 147 -2.52 -7.57 5.73
CA ARG A 147 -3.34 -7.54 4.50
C ARG A 147 -3.97 -8.90 4.20
N LEU A 148 -3.25 -10.00 4.38
CA LEU A 148 -3.78 -11.36 4.19
C LEU A 148 -4.83 -11.73 5.26
N LEU A 149 -4.68 -11.23 6.48
CA LEU A 149 -5.65 -11.43 7.56
C LEU A 149 -6.89 -10.53 7.45
N GLY A 150 -6.95 -9.65 6.44
CA GLY A 150 -7.99 -8.63 6.26
C GLY A 150 -9.42 -9.16 6.30
N ASN A 151 -9.68 -10.33 5.70
CA ASN A 151 -11.01 -10.95 5.74
C ASN A 151 -11.45 -11.35 7.17
N THR A 152 -10.50 -11.75 8.01
CA THR A 152 -10.78 -12.08 9.43
C THR A 152 -11.04 -10.81 10.24
N ILE A 153 -10.23 -9.77 10.03
CA ILE A 153 -10.38 -8.47 10.70
C ILE A 153 -11.72 -7.83 10.32
N GLY A 154 -12.09 -7.83 9.04
CA GLY A 154 -13.34 -7.25 8.53
C GLY A 154 -14.61 -7.94 9.02
N LYS A 155 -14.52 -9.13 9.60
CA LYS A 155 -15.67 -9.79 10.26
C LYS A 155 -16.03 -9.18 11.61
N HIS A 156 -15.08 -8.55 12.28
CA HIS A 156 -15.21 -8.09 13.65
C HIS A 156 -15.17 -6.54 13.77
N LEU A 157 -14.57 -5.87 12.82
CA LEU A 157 -14.38 -4.43 12.82
C LEU A 157 -14.98 -3.78 11.57
N THR A 158 -15.60 -2.62 11.75
CA THR A 158 -16.08 -1.79 10.64
C THR A 158 -14.91 -1.10 9.94
N SER A 159 -15.06 -0.76 8.65
CA SER A 159 -14.04 -0.01 7.89
C SER A 159 -13.59 1.27 8.60
N LYS A 160 -14.52 1.99 9.25
CA LYS A 160 -14.19 3.18 10.05
C LYS A 160 -13.29 2.85 11.25
N GLN A 161 -13.59 1.78 11.99
CA GLN A 161 -12.78 1.36 13.15
C GLN A 161 -11.38 0.94 12.73
N VAL A 162 -11.26 0.21 11.61
CA VAL A 162 -9.96 -0.20 11.06
C VAL A 162 -9.13 1.00 10.62
N VAL A 163 -9.73 1.96 9.90
CA VAL A 163 -9.02 3.15 9.42
C VAL A 163 -8.58 4.04 10.59
N VAL A 164 -9.50 4.37 11.50
CA VAL A 164 -9.19 5.23 12.66
C VAL A 164 -8.20 4.54 13.60
N GLY A 165 -8.43 3.28 13.94
CA GLY A 165 -7.52 2.49 14.79
C GLY A 165 -6.15 2.31 14.16
N GLY A 166 -6.08 2.06 12.85
CA GLY A 166 -4.84 1.94 12.10
C GLY A 166 -4.00 3.22 12.15
N TYR A 167 -4.61 4.39 11.91
CA TYR A 167 -3.89 5.66 12.01
C TYR A 167 -3.46 6.01 13.43
N LEU A 168 -4.31 5.75 14.45
CA LEU A 168 -3.93 5.98 15.85
C LEU A 168 -2.75 5.09 16.27
N LEU A 169 -2.81 3.80 15.96
CA LEU A 169 -1.70 2.88 16.25
C LEU A 169 -0.45 3.22 15.42
N GLY A 170 -0.63 3.66 14.17
CA GLY A 170 0.45 4.14 13.31
C GLY A 170 1.15 5.36 13.88
N ALA A 171 0.39 6.35 14.37
CA ALA A 171 0.94 7.53 15.04
C ALA A 171 1.73 7.16 16.31
N ILE A 172 1.20 6.23 17.12
CA ILE A 172 1.91 5.70 18.29
C ILE A 172 3.20 5.01 17.86
N ALA A 173 3.15 4.16 16.82
CA ALA A 173 4.32 3.48 16.30
C ALA A 173 5.38 4.46 15.78
N MET A 174 4.99 5.48 15.01
CA MET A 174 5.91 6.54 14.57
C MET A 174 6.56 7.27 15.75
N GLY A 175 5.77 7.62 16.77
CA GLY A 175 6.32 8.19 18.00
C GLY A 175 7.35 7.26 18.67
N LEU A 176 7.04 5.97 18.80
CA LEU A 176 7.97 4.99 19.38
C LEU A 176 9.24 4.81 18.51
N ILE A 177 9.13 4.82 17.18
CA ILE A 177 10.30 4.80 16.27
C ILE A 177 11.23 5.98 16.57
N VAL A 178 10.67 7.15 16.79
CA VAL A 178 11.45 8.36 17.06
C VAL A 178 12.06 8.35 18.47
N PHE A 179 11.30 7.97 19.49
CA PHE A 179 11.73 8.13 20.88
C PHE A 179 12.51 6.93 21.44
N LEU A 180 12.32 5.72 20.91
CA LEU A 180 13.08 4.56 21.40
C LEU A 180 14.51 4.53 20.83
N PRO A 181 15.51 4.10 21.63
CA PRO A 181 16.88 3.94 21.14
C PRO A 181 17.08 2.60 20.43
N GLY A 182 18.07 2.56 19.54
CA GLY A 182 18.63 1.35 18.94
C GLY A 182 17.58 0.36 18.41
N TYR A 183 17.71 -0.90 18.76
CA TYR A 183 16.83 -1.99 18.31
C TYR A 183 15.37 -1.83 18.74
N GLY A 184 15.07 -1.08 19.83
CA GLY A 184 13.72 -0.75 20.23
C GLY A 184 12.97 0.01 19.13
N SER A 185 13.65 1.00 18.53
CA SER A 185 13.14 1.73 17.36
C SER A 185 12.90 0.77 16.19
N MET A 186 13.86 -0.08 15.86
CA MET A 186 13.76 -1.03 14.74
C MET A 186 12.59 -2.01 14.88
N TYR A 187 12.39 -2.61 16.05
CA TYR A 187 11.29 -3.55 16.25
C TYR A 187 9.91 -2.88 16.22
N THR A 188 9.83 -1.56 16.43
CA THR A 188 8.57 -0.83 16.35
C THR A 188 8.04 -0.77 14.90
N TYR A 189 8.86 -0.99 13.88
CA TYR A 189 8.40 -1.11 12.50
C TYR A 189 7.43 -2.30 12.29
N LEU A 190 7.48 -3.33 13.15
CA LEU A 190 6.45 -4.38 13.18
C LEU A 190 5.06 -3.80 13.50
N LEU A 191 5.01 -2.94 14.52
CA LEU A 191 3.76 -2.28 14.92
C LEU A 191 3.27 -1.32 13.84
N LEU A 192 4.16 -0.56 13.21
CA LEU A 192 3.81 0.36 12.14
C LEU A 192 3.25 -0.39 10.93
N GLY A 193 3.88 -1.49 10.52
CA GLY A 193 3.43 -2.29 9.39
C GLY A 193 2.04 -2.90 9.61
N ILE A 194 1.81 -3.52 10.77
CA ILE A 194 0.49 -4.11 11.07
C ILE A 194 -0.60 -3.03 11.22
N SER A 195 -0.28 -1.85 11.77
CA SER A 195 -1.24 -0.77 11.98
C SER A 195 -1.77 -0.21 10.66
N LEU A 196 -0.91 -0.05 9.65
CA LEU A 196 -1.27 0.51 8.35
C LEU A 196 -1.76 -0.53 7.34
N ALA A 197 -1.53 -1.83 7.62
CA ALA A 197 -1.81 -2.92 6.68
C ALA A 197 -3.20 -2.87 6.06
N MET A 198 -4.22 -2.60 6.88
CA MET A 198 -5.62 -2.64 6.47
C MET A 198 -6.23 -1.25 6.23
N VAL A 199 -5.49 -0.17 6.43
CA VAL A 199 -6.01 1.20 6.26
C VAL A 199 -6.43 1.44 4.80
N VAL A 200 -5.50 1.32 3.86
CA VAL A 200 -5.77 1.55 2.43
C VAL A 200 -6.80 0.56 1.88
N PRO A 201 -6.73 -0.76 2.13
CA PRO A 201 -7.78 -1.68 1.73
C PRO A 201 -9.18 -1.27 2.18
N ASN A 202 -9.35 -0.86 3.45
CA ASN A 202 -10.65 -0.42 3.97
C ASN A 202 -11.11 0.92 3.41
N LEU A 203 -10.20 1.84 3.05
CA LEU A 203 -10.57 3.05 2.33
C LEU A 203 -11.18 2.72 0.96
N PHE A 204 -10.58 1.80 0.20
CA PHE A 204 -11.13 1.37 -1.09
C PHE A 204 -12.46 0.62 -0.95
N SER A 205 -12.62 -0.26 0.05
CA SER A 205 -13.92 -0.90 0.34
C SER A 205 -14.98 0.16 0.65
N ALA A 206 -14.68 1.13 1.50
CA ALA A 206 -15.60 2.23 1.85
C ALA A 206 -15.97 3.11 0.63
N MET A 207 -15.04 3.32 -0.32
CA MET A 207 -15.36 3.98 -1.59
C MET A 207 -16.37 3.17 -2.43
N GLY A 208 -16.35 1.86 -2.33
CA GLY A 208 -17.30 0.98 -2.97
C GLY A 208 -18.68 0.98 -2.33
N GLU A 209 -18.78 1.26 -1.04
CA GLU A 209 -20.04 1.27 -0.27
C GLU A 209 -20.78 2.61 -0.33
N GLN A 210 -20.08 3.73 -0.54
CA GLN A 210 -20.69 5.06 -0.60
C GLN A 210 -21.51 5.26 -1.88
N ASN A 211 -22.60 6.06 -1.80
CA ASN A 211 -23.51 6.34 -2.90
C ASN A 211 -23.58 7.85 -3.27
N VAL A 212 -22.63 8.66 -2.79
CA VAL A 212 -22.63 10.12 -2.96
C VAL A 212 -22.06 10.53 -4.32
N ILE A 213 -20.98 9.84 -4.74
CA ILE A 213 -20.31 10.09 -6.02
C ILE A 213 -20.08 8.76 -6.76
N PRO A 214 -19.90 8.79 -8.10
CA PRO A 214 -19.56 7.59 -8.85
C PRO A 214 -18.29 6.92 -8.28
N MET A 215 -18.34 5.61 -8.03
CA MET A 215 -17.24 4.81 -7.49
C MET A 215 -15.93 5.01 -8.30
N THR A 216 -16.04 5.06 -9.64
CA THR A 216 -14.90 5.29 -10.53
C THR A 216 -14.19 6.61 -10.26
N GLN A 217 -14.94 7.67 -9.96
CA GLN A 217 -14.37 8.98 -9.62
C GLN A 217 -13.74 8.98 -8.23
N ALA A 218 -14.39 8.33 -7.24
CA ALA A 218 -13.83 8.20 -5.90
C ALA A 218 -12.47 7.47 -5.95
N VAL A 219 -12.43 6.32 -6.63
CA VAL A 219 -11.21 5.52 -6.79
C VAL A 219 -10.13 6.29 -7.54
N ALA A 220 -10.46 6.90 -8.70
CA ALA A 220 -9.46 7.62 -9.50
C ALA A 220 -8.86 8.81 -8.73
N THR A 221 -9.69 9.61 -8.05
CA THR A 221 -9.22 10.74 -7.24
C THR A 221 -8.33 10.27 -6.08
N SER A 222 -8.77 9.23 -5.36
CA SER A 222 -8.02 8.69 -4.22
C SER A 222 -6.71 8.05 -4.63
N THR A 223 -6.68 7.34 -5.75
CA THR A 223 -5.45 6.74 -6.27
C THR A 223 -4.47 7.81 -6.73
N MET A 224 -4.95 8.84 -7.43
CA MET A 224 -4.09 9.94 -7.86
C MET A 224 -3.46 10.65 -6.66
N LEU A 225 -4.26 11.06 -5.67
CA LEU A 225 -3.74 11.71 -4.46
C LEU A 225 -2.86 10.76 -3.65
N GLY A 226 -3.24 9.50 -3.49
CA GLY A 226 -2.46 8.50 -2.79
C GLY A 226 -1.05 8.33 -3.40
N TYR A 227 -0.96 8.17 -4.72
CA TYR A 227 0.36 8.05 -5.37
C TYR A 227 1.20 9.32 -5.28
N MET A 228 0.60 10.50 -5.21
CA MET A 228 1.35 11.71 -4.86
C MET A 228 2.04 11.55 -3.49
N GLY A 229 1.39 10.88 -2.51
CA GLY A 229 1.98 10.60 -1.21
C GLY A 229 3.27 9.76 -1.31
N ILE A 230 3.22 8.63 -2.04
CA ILE A 230 4.40 7.76 -2.17
C ILE A 230 5.55 8.42 -2.94
N LEU A 231 5.24 9.32 -3.88
CA LEU A 231 6.26 10.07 -4.62
C LEU A 231 6.82 11.24 -3.82
N MET A 232 5.97 11.94 -3.10
CA MET A 232 6.37 13.13 -2.32
C MET A 232 7.00 12.78 -0.99
N GLY A 233 6.60 11.67 -0.36
CA GLY A 233 7.09 11.24 0.96
C GLY A 233 8.62 11.22 1.05
N PRO A 234 9.31 10.43 0.21
CA PRO A 234 10.77 10.39 0.22
C PRO A 234 11.43 11.74 -0.06
N ALA A 235 10.88 12.51 -1.00
CA ALA A 235 11.41 13.83 -1.34
C ALA A 235 11.24 14.84 -0.19
N LEU A 236 10.09 14.83 0.49
CA LEU A 236 9.83 15.71 1.65
C LEU A 236 10.76 15.36 2.81
N ILE A 237 10.88 14.06 3.14
CA ILE A 237 11.82 13.60 4.19
C ILE A 237 13.24 14.05 3.87
N GLY A 238 13.71 13.82 2.63
CA GLY A 238 15.06 14.24 2.21
C GLY A 238 15.28 15.75 2.29
N PHE A 239 14.30 16.55 1.85
CA PHE A 239 14.37 18.00 1.92
C PHE A 239 14.42 18.52 3.36
N ILE A 240 13.56 17.99 4.25
CA ILE A 240 13.55 18.38 5.66
C ILE A 240 14.83 17.92 6.36
N ALA A 241 15.28 16.69 6.11
CA ALA A 241 16.49 16.12 6.70
C ALA A 241 17.75 16.91 6.29
N HIS A 242 17.84 17.38 5.04
CA HIS A 242 18.96 18.20 4.58
C HIS A 242 19.07 19.53 5.34
N GLY A 243 17.96 20.14 5.69
CA GLY A 243 17.95 21.40 6.45
C GLY A 243 17.99 21.23 7.98
N THR A 244 17.75 20.01 8.48
CA THR A 244 17.62 19.75 9.93
C THR A 244 18.28 18.43 10.36
N SER A 245 17.51 17.35 10.43
CA SER A 245 17.97 15.98 10.69
C SER A 245 16.89 14.98 10.25
N LEU A 246 17.27 13.69 10.09
CA LEU A 246 16.31 12.62 9.83
C LEU A 246 15.29 12.47 10.97
N THR A 247 15.71 12.63 12.23
CA THR A 247 14.80 12.61 13.38
C THR A 247 13.70 13.68 13.24
N VAL A 248 14.06 14.93 12.88
CA VAL A 248 13.05 15.99 12.67
C VAL A 248 12.14 15.66 11.49
N ALA A 249 12.70 15.14 10.40
CA ALA A 249 11.93 14.76 9.23
C ALA A 249 10.91 13.62 9.51
N PHE A 250 11.20 12.72 10.45
CA PHE A 250 10.29 11.66 10.88
C PHE A 250 9.22 12.12 11.89
N ILE A 251 9.40 13.29 12.51
CA ILE A 251 8.41 13.91 13.43
C ILE A 251 7.36 14.71 12.66
N VAL A 252 7.76 15.36 11.57
CA VAL A 252 6.90 16.27 10.76
C VAL A 252 6.03 15.52 9.78
#